data_598463fce13a012462ee245329174e96
#
_entry.id   598463fce13a012462ee245329174e96
#
_cell.length_a   1.000
_cell.length_b   1.000
_cell.length_c   1.000
_cell.angle_alpha   90.00
_cell.angle_beta   90.00
_cell.angle_gamma   90.00
#
_symmetry.space_group_name_H-M   'P 1'
#
loop_
_entity.id
_entity.type
_entity.pdbx_description
1 polymer ?
#
loop_
_entity_poly.entity_id
_entity_poly.type
_entity_poly.pdbx_seq_one_letter_code
_entity_poly.pdbx_strand_id
1 'polypeptide(L)'
;MITGRRSNLLIVILALLVPATSFGQSRVGTTSATFLTIGTGARGSALGHAYTAVVSGPDALFWNPGAAAIPHMGDYRGGAFFTHHNWFADISYNAAGVTIPISLAGVVGISLASVDYGRMDVRTVSQPDGTGETFTASDMTFGLSYAQALTNSFYFGGTFRYIRQGIRDMSASTGAVDFGFVLVTRYLNGARLAASIMNFGGKMKMDGINGEQPIDIDPANEGSNESIPARIRMDTWDLPLQFKFGIAVPVIKMSNVEFQLLADANQTNDNNLNGDLGAQLRYSTNSVTFEGRVGYKDAFLQQDLVDSHWSFGTGIEVRVAQVRFGFDYAYVPFDFLSDTQMVDFRVYF
;
A
#
# COMPACT_ATOMS: atom_id res chain seq x y z
N MET A 1 -37.72 26.70 -3.70
CA MET A 1 -36.43 27.43 -3.78
C MET A 1 -35.26 26.68 -3.12
N ILE A 2 -35.17 25.32 -3.22
CA ILE A 2 -34.14 24.48 -2.57
C ILE A 2 -33.27 23.75 -3.60
N THR A 3 -33.62 23.77 -4.87
CA THR A 3 -32.89 23.02 -5.93
C THR A 3 -31.59 23.67 -6.40
N GLY A 4 -31.44 25.00 -6.28
CA GLY A 4 -30.23 25.71 -6.75
C GLY A 4 -28.98 25.53 -5.89
N ARG A 5 -29.12 25.19 -4.60
CA ARG A 5 -27.98 25.08 -3.67
C ARG A 5 -27.23 23.74 -3.81
N ARG A 6 -27.89 22.69 -4.29
CA ARG A 6 -27.29 21.36 -4.52
C ARG A 6 -26.45 21.31 -5.79
N SER A 7 -26.88 22.04 -6.84
CA SER A 7 -26.11 22.15 -8.10
C SER A 7 -24.80 22.90 -7.91
N ASN A 8 -24.79 23.95 -7.10
CA ASN A 8 -23.59 24.75 -6.86
C ASN A 8 -22.53 23.97 -6.05
N LEU A 9 -22.94 23.08 -5.14
CA LEU A 9 -22.01 22.25 -4.38
C LEU A 9 -21.33 21.19 -5.27
N LEU A 10 -22.06 20.61 -6.22
CA LEU A 10 -21.53 19.67 -7.22
C LEU A 10 -20.54 20.35 -8.17
N ILE A 11 -20.81 21.59 -8.57
CA ILE A 11 -19.92 22.38 -9.44
C ILE A 11 -18.63 22.76 -8.69
N VAL A 12 -18.71 23.11 -7.41
CA VAL A 12 -17.53 23.41 -6.59
C VAL A 12 -16.68 22.17 -6.36
N ILE A 13 -17.28 21.01 -6.12
CA ILE A 13 -16.55 19.73 -5.98
C ILE A 13 -15.91 19.35 -7.33
N LEU A 14 -16.59 19.54 -8.44
CA LEU A 14 -16.06 19.26 -9.78
C LEU A 14 -14.94 20.24 -10.17
N ALA A 15 -15.00 21.51 -9.74
CA ALA A 15 -13.97 22.53 -9.99
C ALA A 15 -12.70 22.31 -9.16
N LEU A 16 -12.80 21.66 -7.98
CA LEU A 16 -11.65 21.26 -7.16
C LEU A 16 -10.93 20.03 -7.72
N LEU A 17 -11.52 19.32 -8.68
CA LEU A 17 -10.94 18.16 -9.37
C LEU A 17 -10.21 18.52 -10.67
N VAL A 18 -10.08 19.81 -11.02
CA VAL A 18 -9.29 20.22 -12.18
C VAL A 18 -7.81 20.20 -11.77
N PRO A 19 -7.01 19.25 -12.27
CA PRO A 19 -5.57 19.21 -11.96
C PRO A 19 -4.93 20.44 -12.58
N ALA A 20 -4.29 21.28 -11.76
CA ALA A 20 -3.33 22.24 -12.25
C ALA A 20 -2.15 21.44 -12.81
N THR A 21 -1.98 21.44 -14.13
CA THR A 21 -0.84 20.79 -14.79
C THR A 21 0.45 21.54 -14.44
N SER A 22 1.05 21.19 -13.31
CA SER A 22 2.39 21.61 -12.98
C SER A 22 3.36 20.61 -13.62
N PHE A 23 4.10 21.03 -14.65
CA PHE A 23 5.22 20.27 -15.20
C PHE A 23 6.39 20.31 -14.20
N GLY A 24 6.34 19.45 -13.18
CA GLY A 24 7.48 19.17 -12.33
C GLY A 24 8.40 18.15 -12.99
N GLN A 25 9.72 18.25 -12.76
CA GLN A 25 10.63 17.16 -13.15
C GLN A 25 10.21 15.89 -12.41
N SER A 26 10.03 14.80 -13.15
CA SER A 26 9.78 13.46 -12.56
C SER A 26 10.98 13.08 -11.68
N ARG A 27 10.72 12.74 -10.42
CA ARG A 27 11.71 12.23 -9.47
C ARG A 27 11.61 10.71 -9.30
N VAL A 28 11.02 10.02 -10.26
CA VAL A 28 10.85 8.56 -10.23
C VAL A 28 12.20 7.88 -9.99
N GLY A 29 12.21 6.90 -9.06
CA GLY A 29 13.42 6.16 -8.72
C GLY A 29 14.38 6.88 -7.75
N THR A 30 13.96 7.96 -7.09
CA THR A 30 14.79 8.71 -6.13
C THR A 30 14.49 8.38 -4.66
N THR A 31 13.75 7.31 -4.39
CA THR A 31 13.44 6.83 -3.04
C THR A 31 13.98 5.43 -2.78
N SER A 32 14.23 5.11 -1.52
CA SER A 32 14.48 3.75 -1.04
C SER A 32 13.18 3.07 -0.64
N ALA A 33 13.23 1.77 -0.38
CA ALA A 33 12.08 0.98 0.12
C ALA A 33 10.80 1.16 -0.72
N THR A 34 10.93 1.17 -2.04
CA THR A 34 9.81 1.33 -2.98
C THR A 34 8.75 0.23 -2.85
N PHE A 35 9.08 -0.93 -2.26
CA PHE A 35 8.12 -1.98 -1.94
C PHE A 35 6.96 -1.50 -1.03
N LEU A 36 7.14 -0.42 -0.28
CA LEU A 36 6.10 0.21 0.55
C LEU A 36 4.98 0.87 -0.28
N THR A 37 5.20 1.05 -1.59
CA THR A 37 4.19 1.58 -2.51
C THR A 37 3.35 0.48 -3.19
N ILE A 38 3.75 -0.79 -3.03
CA ILE A 38 2.98 -1.93 -3.52
C ILE A 38 1.66 -2.00 -2.75
N GLY A 39 0.55 -2.03 -3.47
CA GLY A 39 -0.77 -2.16 -2.86
C GLY A 39 -0.92 -3.50 -2.12
N THR A 40 -1.16 -3.43 -0.82
CA THR A 40 -1.30 -4.61 0.03
C THR A 40 -2.72 -5.16 -0.03
N GLY A 41 -2.87 -6.40 -0.47
CA GLY A 41 -4.11 -7.15 -0.45
C GLY A 41 -4.98 -6.99 -1.70
N ALA A 42 -5.74 -8.06 -1.97
CA ALA A 42 -6.58 -8.19 -3.15
C ALA A 42 -7.70 -7.15 -3.23
N ARG A 43 -8.29 -6.74 -2.10
CA ARG A 43 -9.37 -5.73 -2.10
C ARG A 43 -8.90 -4.39 -2.63
N GLY A 44 -7.80 -3.86 -2.07
CA GLY A 44 -7.25 -2.58 -2.48
C GLY A 44 -6.77 -2.59 -3.92
N SER A 45 -6.10 -3.65 -4.32
CA SER A 45 -5.60 -3.83 -5.69
C SER A 45 -6.74 -3.95 -6.70
N ALA A 46 -7.80 -4.70 -6.39
CA ALA A 46 -8.98 -4.83 -7.26
C ALA A 46 -9.78 -3.52 -7.43
N LEU A 47 -9.60 -2.57 -6.54
CA LEU A 47 -10.23 -1.23 -6.59
C LEU A 47 -9.30 -0.19 -7.23
N GLY A 48 -8.23 -0.60 -7.92
CA GLY A 48 -7.27 0.32 -8.51
C GLY A 48 -6.56 1.19 -7.49
N HIS A 49 -6.41 0.71 -6.24
CA HIS A 49 -5.88 1.44 -5.07
C HIS A 49 -6.79 2.54 -4.50
N ALA A 50 -8.00 2.76 -5.03
CA ALA A 50 -9.00 3.66 -4.45
C ALA A 50 -9.60 3.05 -3.16
N TYR A 51 -8.80 2.87 -2.13
CA TYR A 51 -9.15 2.08 -0.95
C TYR A 51 -9.04 2.84 0.38
N THR A 52 -8.44 4.04 0.40
CA THR A 52 -8.14 4.83 1.61
C THR A 52 -9.39 5.14 2.46
N ALA A 53 -10.54 5.38 1.81
CA ALA A 53 -11.78 5.74 2.51
C ALA A 53 -12.69 4.55 2.85
N VAL A 54 -12.58 3.43 2.10
CA VAL A 54 -13.49 2.30 2.27
C VAL A 54 -12.92 1.21 3.16
N VAL A 55 -11.60 1.17 3.33
CA VAL A 55 -10.90 0.18 4.15
C VAL A 55 -11.42 0.13 5.59
N SER A 56 -11.39 -1.04 6.21
CA SER A 56 -11.71 -1.27 7.63
C SER A 56 -11.03 -2.54 8.15
N GLY A 57 -10.92 -2.67 9.48
CA GLY A 57 -10.31 -3.85 10.09
C GLY A 57 -8.80 -3.96 9.86
N PRO A 58 -8.23 -5.18 9.79
CA PRO A 58 -6.78 -5.38 9.73
C PRO A 58 -6.12 -4.88 8.44
N ASP A 59 -6.83 -4.78 7.32
CA ASP A 59 -6.33 -4.21 6.06
C ASP A 59 -5.93 -2.73 6.23
N ALA A 60 -6.62 -2.02 7.13
CA ALA A 60 -6.38 -0.61 7.38
C ALA A 60 -4.96 -0.30 7.87
N LEU A 61 -4.27 -1.29 8.47
CA LEU A 61 -2.88 -1.16 8.93
C LEU A 61 -1.90 -0.84 7.78
N PHE A 62 -2.30 -1.12 6.53
CA PHE A 62 -1.49 -0.92 5.33
C PHE A 62 -1.96 0.26 4.46
N TRP A 63 -3.19 0.77 4.67
CA TRP A 63 -3.79 1.79 3.82
C TRP A 63 -4.11 3.09 4.53
N ASN A 64 -4.73 2.99 5.72
CA ASN A 64 -5.15 4.13 6.53
C ASN A 64 -5.32 3.66 7.98
N PRO A 65 -4.34 3.87 8.86
CA PRO A 65 -4.39 3.34 10.22
C PRO A 65 -5.61 3.80 11.02
N GLY A 66 -6.17 5.00 10.73
CA GLY A 66 -7.39 5.48 11.40
C GLY A 66 -8.62 4.61 11.12
N ALA A 67 -8.66 3.97 9.96
CA ALA A 67 -9.75 3.10 9.57
C ALA A 67 -9.78 1.75 10.33
N ALA A 68 -8.69 1.37 11.02
CA ALA A 68 -8.64 0.15 11.82
C ALA A 68 -9.66 0.15 12.99
N ALA A 69 -10.06 1.33 13.47
CA ALA A 69 -11.08 1.46 14.50
C ALA A 69 -12.52 1.43 13.97
N ILE A 70 -12.72 1.42 12.64
CA ILE A 70 -14.05 1.31 12.02
C ILE A 70 -14.49 -0.15 12.09
N PRO A 71 -15.66 -0.45 12.71
CA PRO A 71 -16.18 -1.82 12.74
C PRO A 71 -16.43 -2.35 11.34
N HIS A 72 -15.91 -3.53 11.01
CA HIS A 72 -16.22 -4.21 9.76
C HIS A 72 -17.70 -4.66 9.77
N MET A 73 -18.45 -4.34 8.71
CA MET A 73 -19.88 -4.62 8.59
C MET A 73 -20.74 -4.13 9.78
N GLY A 74 -20.21 -3.17 10.57
CA GLY A 74 -20.89 -2.62 11.75
C GLY A 74 -20.74 -3.41 13.05
N ASP A 75 -20.27 -4.67 13.00
CA ASP A 75 -20.27 -5.59 14.14
C ASP A 75 -18.86 -5.96 14.62
N TYR A 76 -17.94 -6.24 13.69
CA TYR A 76 -16.63 -6.81 13.99
C TYR A 76 -15.58 -5.70 14.16
N ARG A 77 -14.88 -5.69 15.28
CA ARG A 77 -13.88 -4.67 15.60
C ARG A 77 -12.46 -5.21 15.64
N GLY A 78 -12.30 -6.52 15.82
CA GLY A 78 -11.06 -7.26 15.71
C GLY A 78 -11.01 -8.09 14.45
N GLY A 79 -9.80 -8.48 14.05
CA GLY A 79 -9.63 -9.38 12.91
C GLY A 79 -8.17 -9.67 12.60
N ALA A 80 -7.97 -10.65 11.75
CA ALA A 80 -6.69 -11.02 11.16
C ALA A 80 -6.80 -11.03 9.64
N PHE A 81 -5.72 -10.69 8.99
CA PHE A 81 -5.57 -10.60 7.55
C PHE A 81 -4.26 -11.24 7.13
N PHE A 82 -4.31 -11.98 6.03
CA PHE A 82 -3.15 -12.49 5.35
C PHE A 82 -3.34 -12.34 3.84
N THR A 83 -2.29 -11.92 3.14
CA THR A 83 -2.25 -11.84 1.67
C THR A 83 -0.99 -12.50 1.14
N HIS A 84 -1.14 -13.18 0.01
CA HIS A 84 -0.07 -13.67 -0.82
C HIS A 84 -0.24 -13.12 -2.24
N HIS A 85 0.84 -12.62 -2.79
CA HIS A 85 0.86 -11.99 -4.10
C HIS A 85 2.08 -12.48 -4.88
N ASN A 86 1.84 -13.19 -5.97
CA ASN A 86 2.87 -13.47 -6.96
C ASN A 86 3.06 -12.24 -7.85
N TRP A 87 4.20 -11.59 -7.70
CA TRP A 87 4.59 -10.47 -8.53
C TRP A 87 5.32 -10.98 -9.78
N PHE A 88 5.60 -10.09 -10.73
CA PHE A 88 6.40 -10.47 -11.90
C PHE A 88 7.83 -10.89 -11.49
N ALA A 89 8.55 -11.60 -12.41
CA ALA A 89 9.93 -12.06 -12.22
C ALA A 89 10.17 -12.92 -10.97
N ASP A 90 9.21 -13.80 -10.64
CA ASP A 90 9.26 -14.72 -9.49
C ASP A 90 9.42 -14.03 -8.12
N ILE A 91 9.12 -12.73 -8.06
CA ILE A 91 9.08 -11.99 -6.81
C ILE A 91 7.79 -12.36 -6.06
N SER A 92 7.90 -12.62 -4.78
CA SER A 92 6.74 -12.85 -3.93
C SER A 92 6.58 -11.77 -2.86
N TYR A 93 5.34 -11.29 -2.71
CA TYR A 93 4.95 -10.36 -1.66
C TYR A 93 3.97 -11.04 -0.71
N ASN A 94 4.29 -11.00 0.58
CA ASN A 94 3.43 -11.53 1.64
C ASN A 94 3.18 -10.45 2.68
N ALA A 95 1.94 -10.34 3.16
CA ALA A 95 1.63 -9.48 4.28
C ALA A 95 0.62 -10.12 5.23
N ALA A 96 0.74 -9.77 6.50
CA ALA A 96 -0.19 -10.18 7.54
C ALA A 96 -0.45 -9.03 8.51
N GLY A 97 -1.65 -8.97 9.04
CA GLY A 97 -2.04 -7.97 10.01
C GLY A 97 -3.07 -8.54 11.00
N VAL A 98 -3.00 -8.06 12.23
CA VAL A 98 -3.98 -8.39 13.28
C VAL A 98 -4.41 -7.11 13.96
N THR A 99 -5.71 -6.94 14.18
CA THR A 99 -6.29 -5.86 14.96
C THR A 99 -7.05 -6.42 16.15
N ILE A 100 -6.80 -5.87 17.33
CA ILE A 100 -7.41 -6.31 18.60
C ILE A 100 -8.09 -5.11 19.26
N PRO A 101 -9.40 -5.17 19.50
CA PRO A 101 -10.09 -4.12 20.25
C PRO A 101 -9.66 -4.17 21.72
N ILE A 102 -9.18 -3.03 22.24
CA ILE A 102 -8.77 -2.90 23.65
C ILE A 102 -9.78 -2.10 24.49
N SER A 103 -10.69 -1.40 23.81
CA SER A 103 -11.78 -0.65 24.43
C SER A 103 -12.94 -0.49 23.46
N LEU A 104 -14.05 0.12 23.91
CA LEU A 104 -15.18 0.41 23.04
C LEU A 104 -14.82 1.33 21.86
N ALA A 105 -13.76 2.12 21.96
CA ALA A 105 -13.35 3.08 20.94
C ALA A 105 -11.95 2.80 20.36
N GLY A 106 -11.10 2.03 21.05
CA GLY A 106 -9.69 1.86 20.72
C GLY A 106 -9.35 0.46 20.21
N VAL A 107 -8.45 0.40 19.22
CA VAL A 107 -7.93 -0.82 18.59
C VAL A 107 -6.40 -0.73 18.51
N VAL A 108 -5.70 -1.80 18.87
CA VAL A 108 -4.27 -1.98 18.62
C VAL A 108 -4.10 -2.92 17.44
N GLY A 109 -3.10 -2.64 16.60
CA GLY A 109 -2.78 -3.45 15.44
C GLY A 109 -1.30 -3.79 15.35
N ILE A 110 -1.01 -4.97 14.81
CA ILE A 110 0.33 -5.41 14.43
C ILE A 110 0.29 -5.80 12.96
N SER A 111 1.27 -5.34 12.18
CA SER A 111 1.38 -5.65 10.76
C SER A 111 2.79 -6.07 10.40
N LEU A 112 2.90 -6.96 9.43
CA LEU A 112 4.14 -7.43 8.82
C LEU A 112 3.94 -7.48 7.32
N ALA A 113 4.91 -7.00 6.53
CA ALA A 113 4.98 -7.28 5.10
C ALA A 113 6.41 -7.63 4.72
N SER A 114 6.55 -8.51 3.73
CA SER A 114 7.84 -8.95 3.21
C SER A 114 7.79 -9.15 1.71
N VAL A 115 8.88 -8.80 1.06
CA VAL A 115 9.16 -9.09 -0.36
C VAL A 115 10.36 -10.01 -0.42
N ASP A 116 10.23 -11.08 -1.17
CA ASP A 116 11.33 -11.99 -1.52
C ASP A 116 11.56 -11.89 -3.03
N TYR A 117 12.79 -11.51 -3.39
CA TYR A 117 13.20 -11.33 -4.79
C TYR A 117 13.75 -12.61 -5.42
N GLY A 118 13.67 -13.73 -4.68
CA GLY A 118 14.17 -15.03 -5.14
C GLY A 118 15.70 -15.11 -5.13
N ARG A 119 16.20 -16.16 -5.77
CA ARG A 119 17.62 -16.42 -5.89
C ARG A 119 18.15 -15.88 -7.21
N MET A 120 19.24 -15.13 -7.16
CA MET A 120 19.90 -14.51 -8.32
C MET A 120 21.32 -15.01 -8.46
N ASP A 121 21.78 -15.26 -9.70
CA ASP A 121 23.15 -15.66 -9.99
C ASP A 121 24.10 -14.47 -9.89
N VAL A 122 25.27 -14.69 -9.28
CA VAL A 122 26.37 -13.74 -9.33
C VAL A 122 27.01 -13.77 -10.72
N ARG A 123 26.94 -12.67 -11.43
CA ARG A 123 27.51 -12.50 -12.78
C ARG A 123 28.61 -11.45 -12.77
N THR A 124 29.66 -11.70 -13.52
CA THR A 124 30.79 -10.79 -13.69
C THR A 124 31.06 -10.53 -15.17
N VAL A 125 31.86 -9.52 -15.49
CA VAL A 125 32.26 -9.23 -16.87
C VAL A 125 32.97 -10.44 -17.53
N SER A 126 33.74 -11.18 -16.75
CA SER A 126 34.47 -12.38 -17.22
C SER A 126 33.60 -13.66 -17.22
N GLN A 127 32.51 -13.68 -16.51
CA GLN A 127 31.57 -14.82 -16.38
C GLN A 127 30.12 -14.33 -16.49
N PRO A 128 29.66 -13.92 -17.69
CA PRO A 128 28.33 -13.31 -17.90
C PRO A 128 27.19 -14.31 -17.70
N ASP A 129 27.46 -15.60 -17.85
CA ASP A 129 26.48 -16.68 -17.65
C ASP A 129 26.33 -17.10 -16.18
N GLY A 130 27.18 -16.54 -15.30
CA GLY A 130 27.19 -16.80 -13.85
C GLY A 130 28.49 -17.42 -13.35
N THR A 131 28.84 -17.10 -12.10
CA THR A 131 30.04 -17.64 -11.42
C THR A 131 29.78 -19.00 -10.75
N GLY A 132 28.52 -19.44 -10.70
CA GLY A 132 28.05 -20.56 -9.90
C GLY A 132 27.69 -20.19 -8.46
N GLU A 133 27.99 -18.97 -8.02
CA GLU A 133 27.49 -18.42 -6.76
C GLU A 133 26.10 -17.78 -6.94
N THR A 134 25.32 -17.78 -5.88
CA THR A 134 24.00 -17.13 -5.87
C THR A 134 23.85 -16.23 -4.66
N PHE A 135 22.98 -15.23 -4.78
CA PHE A 135 22.60 -14.36 -3.66
C PHE A 135 21.09 -14.16 -3.62
N THR A 136 20.59 -13.62 -2.53
CA THR A 136 19.18 -13.27 -2.33
C THR A 136 19.06 -11.80 -1.95
N ALA A 137 17.89 -11.22 -2.24
CA ALA A 137 17.47 -9.94 -1.72
C ALA A 137 16.09 -10.06 -1.06
N SER A 138 15.87 -9.28 -0.03
CA SER A 138 14.59 -9.25 0.67
C SER A 138 14.34 -7.89 1.32
N ASP A 139 13.08 -7.49 1.32
CA ASP A 139 12.61 -6.31 2.02
C ASP A 139 11.57 -6.72 3.06
N MET A 140 11.53 -6.03 4.18
CA MET A 140 10.49 -6.26 5.17
C MET A 140 10.11 -4.99 5.93
N THR A 141 8.87 -4.95 6.41
CA THR A 141 8.38 -3.92 7.31
C THR A 141 7.56 -4.55 8.43
N PHE A 142 7.76 -4.04 9.64
CA PHE A 142 6.97 -4.37 10.82
C PHE A 142 6.30 -3.09 11.33
N GLY A 143 4.99 -3.15 11.61
CA GLY A 143 4.20 -2.02 12.08
C GLY A 143 3.50 -2.31 13.40
N LEU A 144 3.50 -1.32 14.30
CA LEU A 144 2.70 -1.29 15.52
C LEU A 144 1.76 -0.09 15.44
N SER A 145 0.46 -0.35 15.50
CA SER A 145 -0.59 0.63 15.25
C SER A 145 -1.51 0.82 16.43
N TYR A 146 -2.01 2.03 16.55
CA TYR A 146 -3.12 2.37 17.44
C TYR A 146 -4.13 3.22 16.68
N ALA A 147 -5.41 2.86 16.80
CA ALA A 147 -6.52 3.60 16.22
C ALA A 147 -7.64 3.78 17.21
N GLN A 148 -8.37 4.90 17.08
CA GLN A 148 -9.45 5.24 17.98
C GLN A 148 -10.60 5.94 17.26
N ALA A 149 -11.84 5.60 17.64
CA ALA A 149 -13.01 6.40 17.33
C ALA A 149 -13.07 7.58 18.29
N LEU A 150 -12.76 8.78 17.81
CA LEU A 150 -12.83 10.02 18.59
C LEU A 150 -14.29 10.49 18.76
N THR A 151 -15.11 10.21 17.77
CA THR A 151 -16.57 10.39 17.80
C THR A 151 -17.24 9.25 17.06
N ASN A 152 -18.57 9.20 17.03
CA ASN A 152 -19.32 8.21 16.27
C ASN A 152 -19.09 8.30 14.74
N SER A 153 -18.45 9.35 14.26
CA SER A 153 -18.24 9.64 12.83
C SER A 153 -16.80 9.93 12.46
N PHE A 154 -15.91 10.09 13.43
CA PHE A 154 -14.53 10.47 13.18
C PHE A 154 -13.56 9.50 13.86
N TYR A 155 -12.70 8.92 13.04
CA TYR A 155 -11.71 7.92 13.42
C TYR A 155 -10.32 8.43 13.11
N PHE A 156 -9.37 8.19 13.99
CA PHE A 156 -7.99 8.59 13.86
C PHE A 156 -7.08 7.44 14.29
N GLY A 157 -5.90 7.32 13.68
CA GLY A 157 -4.91 6.32 14.06
C GLY A 157 -3.52 6.66 13.56
N GLY A 158 -2.54 5.98 14.13
CA GLY A 158 -1.16 6.06 13.73
C GLY A 158 -0.47 4.70 13.82
N THR A 159 0.60 4.54 13.05
CA THR A 159 1.46 3.36 13.03
C THR A 159 2.91 3.79 13.20
N PHE A 160 3.64 3.15 14.08
CA PHE A 160 5.09 3.15 14.06
C PHE A 160 5.56 1.98 13.23
N ARG A 161 6.47 2.23 12.29
CA ARG A 161 6.94 1.25 11.30
C ARG A 161 8.45 1.12 11.37
N TYR A 162 8.93 -0.12 11.44
CA TYR A 162 10.34 -0.47 11.22
C TYR A 162 10.47 -1.05 9.82
N ILE A 163 11.43 -0.58 9.04
CA ILE A 163 11.64 -0.95 7.63
C ILE A 163 13.08 -1.44 7.48
N ARG A 164 13.28 -2.55 6.80
CA ARG A 164 14.58 -3.11 6.48
C ARG A 164 14.60 -3.59 5.04
N GLN A 165 15.69 -3.29 4.35
CA GLN A 165 16.04 -3.85 3.05
C GLN A 165 17.36 -4.58 3.15
N GLY A 166 17.50 -5.69 2.43
CA GLY A 166 18.73 -6.47 2.40
C GLY A 166 19.00 -7.02 1.01
N ILE A 167 20.26 -7.00 0.60
CA ILE A 167 20.75 -7.63 -0.62
C ILE A 167 22.12 -8.22 -0.34
N ARG A 168 22.25 -9.53 -0.50
CA ARG A 168 23.49 -10.26 -0.19
C ARG A 168 23.95 -9.90 1.23
N ASP A 169 25.13 -9.30 1.38
CA ASP A 169 25.76 -8.94 2.67
C ASP A 169 25.61 -7.45 2.99
N MET A 170 24.72 -6.74 2.29
CA MET A 170 24.40 -5.34 2.54
C MET A 170 22.98 -5.18 3.06
N SER A 171 22.77 -4.25 3.98
CA SER A 171 21.43 -3.94 4.48
C SER A 171 21.28 -2.47 4.82
N ALA A 172 20.02 -2.01 4.81
CA ALA A 172 19.61 -0.71 5.27
C ALA A 172 18.39 -0.85 6.17
N SER A 173 18.26 -0.01 7.18
CA SER A 173 17.06 0.02 8.02
C SER A 173 16.74 1.43 8.48
N THR A 174 15.45 1.70 8.72
CA THR A 174 14.99 2.98 9.25
C THR A 174 13.65 2.82 9.96
N GLY A 175 13.25 3.86 10.72
CA GLY A 175 11.92 3.98 11.30
C GLY A 175 11.07 5.00 10.55
N ALA A 176 9.76 4.77 10.52
CA ALA A 176 8.78 5.70 9.97
C ALA A 176 7.51 5.72 10.84
N VAL A 177 6.70 6.74 10.64
CA VAL A 177 5.38 6.86 11.23
C VAL A 177 4.33 7.11 10.14
N ASP A 178 3.16 6.52 10.33
CA ASP A 178 2.00 6.75 9.49
C ASP A 178 0.89 7.36 10.33
N PHE A 179 0.08 8.21 9.71
CA PHE A 179 -1.12 8.76 10.30
C PHE A 179 -2.29 8.64 9.34
N GLY A 180 -3.48 8.45 9.88
CA GLY A 180 -4.66 8.38 9.07
C GLY A 180 -5.92 8.76 9.81
N PHE A 181 -6.91 9.26 9.08
CA PHE A 181 -8.22 9.54 9.62
C PHE A 181 -9.32 9.24 8.61
N VAL A 182 -10.52 8.97 9.14
CA VAL A 182 -11.73 8.77 8.35
C VAL A 182 -12.87 9.53 9.01
N LEU A 183 -13.60 10.27 8.20
CA LEU A 183 -14.85 10.94 8.55
C LEU A 183 -16.02 10.27 7.83
N VAL A 184 -16.95 9.71 8.56
CA VAL A 184 -18.21 9.17 8.03
C VAL A 184 -19.25 10.27 8.07
N THR A 185 -19.74 10.71 6.92
CA THR A 185 -20.71 11.81 6.83
C THR A 185 -22.14 11.30 6.97
N ARG A 186 -23.08 12.21 7.27
CA ARG A 186 -24.52 11.92 7.20
C ARG A 186 -25.11 12.17 5.81
N TYR A 187 -24.30 12.74 4.92
CA TYR A 187 -24.69 13.05 3.55
C TYR A 187 -24.34 11.90 2.60
N LEU A 188 -24.95 11.87 1.44
CA LEU A 188 -24.67 10.90 0.38
C LEU A 188 -24.68 9.44 0.88
N ASN A 189 -25.73 9.07 1.60
CA ASN A 189 -25.93 7.73 2.17
C ASN A 189 -24.83 7.25 3.14
N GLY A 190 -24.13 8.16 3.80
CA GLY A 190 -23.03 7.85 4.70
C GLY A 190 -21.68 7.83 3.98
N ALA A 191 -21.47 8.73 3.03
CA ALA A 191 -20.18 8.86 2.36
C ALA A 191 -19.04 9.02 3.36
N ARG A 192 -17.88 8.44 3.04
CA ARG A 192 -16.66 8.51 3.83
C ARG A 192 -15.65 9.42 3.13
N LEU A 193 -15.02 10.28 3.91
CA LEU A 193 -13.86 11.07 3.52
C LEU A 193 -12.69 10.58 4.35
N ALA A 194 -11.56 10.37 3.72
CA ALA A 194 -10.37 9.88 4.41
C ALA A 194 -9.12 10.59 3.93
N ALA A 195 -8.13 10.68 4.80
CA ALA A 195 -6.79 11.00 4.38
C ALA A 195 -5.76 10.19 5.18
N SER A 196 -4.62 9.95 4.57
CA SER A 196 -3.48 9.32 5.24
C SER A 196 -2.17 9.93 4.78
N ILE A 197 -1.21 9.94 5.72
CA ILE A 197 0.19 10.24 5.48
C ILE A 197 0.95 8.99 5.86
N MET A 198 1.64 8.38 4.89
CA MET A 198 2.33 7.11 5.07
C MET A 198 3.83 7.28 4.84
N ASN A 199 4.62 6.47 5.56
CA ASN A 199 6.08 6.40 5.42
C ASN A 199 6.81 7.71 5.75
N PHE A 200 6.28 8.53 6.67
CA PHE A 200 6.99 9.70 7.17
C PHE A 200 8.12 9.25 8.11
N GLY A 201 9.36 9.26 7.64
CA GLY A 201 10.46 8.66 8.41
C GLY A 201 11.85 9.11 8.00
N GLY A 202 12.83 8.41 8.55
CA GLY A 202 14.25 8.65 8.30
C GLY A 202 14.69 8.20 6.90
N LYS A 203 15.91 8.64 6.52
CA LYS A 203 16.56 8.18 5.29
C LYS A 203 17.16 6.79 5.48
N MET A 204 17.29 6.05 4.41
CA MET A 204 17.97 4.77 4.37
C MET A 204 19.33 4.90 3.71
N LYS A 205 20.29 4.13 4.20
CA LYS A 205 21.62 4.00 3.63
C LYS A 205 22.03 2.55 3.66
N MET A 206 22.39 1.97 2.51
CA MET A 206 22.96 0.64 2.44
C MET A 206 24.35 0.62 3.07
N ASP A 207 24.61 -0.38 3.89
CA ASP A 207 25.90 -0.64 4.53
C ASP A 207 26.15 -2.16 4.61
N GLY A 208 27.42 -2.56 4.47
CA GLY A 208 27.83 -3.96 4.55
C GLY A 208 29.15 -4.24 3.87
N ILE A 209 29.59 -5.49 3.98
CA ILE A 209 30.91 -5.96 3.53
C ILE A 209 31.14 -5.79 2.01
N ASN A 210 30.08 -5.92 1.19
CA ASN A 210 30.21 -5.75 -0.27
C ASN A 210 30.55 -4.30 -0.71
N GLY A 211 30.47 -3.36 0.21
CA GLY A 211 30.97 -1.98 -0.01
C GLY A 211 32.45 -1.82 0.20
N GLU A 212 33.17 -2.84 0.68
CA GLU A 212 34.61 -2.83 0.90
C GLU A 212 35.32 -3.39 -0.33
N GLN A 213 36.28 -2.64 -0.86
CA GLN A 213 37.11 -3.04 -1.99
C GLN A 213 38.58 -2.71 -1.73
N PRO A 214 39.51 -3.58 -2.12
CA PRO A 214 40.91 -3.23 -2.10
C PRO A 214 41.20 -2.17 -3.15
N ILE A 215 41.85 -1.09 -2.77
CA ILE A 215 42.27 0.00 -3.67
C ILE A 215 43.77 0.13 -3.55
N ASP A 216 44.44 0.22 -4.70
CA ASP A 216 45.81 0.68 -4.81
C ASP A 216 45.77 2.23 -4.85
N ILE A 217 46.44 2.88 -3.87
CA ILE A 217 46.45 4.34 -3.73
C ILE A 217 47.48 4.96 -4.68
N ASP A 218 48.52 4.21 -5.05
CA ASP A 218 49.59 4.71 -5.93
C ASP A 218 50.02 3.63 -6.94
N PRO A 219 49.26 3.45 -8.02
CA PRO A 219 49.53 2.44 -9.04
C PRO A 219 50.84 2.64 -9.79
N ALA A 220 51.53 3.79 -9.60
CA ALA A 220 52.80 4.09 -10.24
C ALA A 220 54.02 3.62 -9.43
N ASN A 221 53.85 3.24 -8.16
CA ASN A 221 54.89 2.80 -7.28
C ASN A 221 54.59 1.39 -6.75
N GLU A 222 55.33 0.40 -7.13
CA GLU A 222 55.28 -0.95 -6.56
C GLU A 222 55.68 -0.89 -5.08
N GLY A 223 54.80 -1.36 -4.17
CA GLY A 223 55.05 -1.33 -2.73
C GLY A 223 53.95 -2.03 -1.93
N SER A 224 53.96 -1.87 -0.62
CA SER A 224 53.02 -2.52 0.29
C SER A 224 51.60 -1.94 0.31
N ASN A 225 51.30 -1.00 -0.58
CA ASN A 225 50.01 -0.26 -0.62
C ASN A 225 49.05 -0.75 -1.70
N GLU A 226 49.34 -1.85 -2.37
CA GLU A 226 48.57 -2.38 -3.50
C GLU A 226 47.16 -2.86 -3.13
N SER A 227 46.86 -3.04 -1.84
CA SER A 227 45.61 -3.61 -1.39
C SER A 227 45.14 -3.03 -0.06
N ILE A 228 44.92 -1.72 -0.06
CA ILE A 228 44.35 -1.03 1.10
C ILE A 228 42.80 -1.21 1.10
N PRO A 229 42.20 -1.71 2.18
CA PRO A 229 40.75 -1.82 2.26
C PRO A 229 40.15 -0.42 2.24
N ALA A 230 39.38 -0.13 1.19
CA ALA A 230 38.62 1.10 1.05
C ALA A 230 37.13 0.78 1.02
N ARG A 231 36.30 1.73 1.49
CA ARG A 231 34.84 1.58 1.50
C ARG A 231 34.21 2.53 0.50
N ILE A 232 33.37 2.00 -0.38
CA ILE A 232 32.53 2.81 -1.28
C ILE A 232 31.55 3.61 -0.45
N ARG A 233 31.56 4.92 -0.64
CA ARG A 233 30.60 5.82 0.02
C ARG A 233 29.23 5.68 -0.62
N MET A 234 28.27 5.13 0.12
CA MET A 234 26.88 5.08 -0.28
C MET A 234 26.16 6.37 0.10
N ASP A 235 25.23 6.81 -0.74
CA ASP A 235 24.35 7.93 -0.45
C ASP A 235 23.14 7.49 0.38
N THR A 236 22.45 8.48 0.96
CA THR A 236 21.23 8.30 1.72
C THR A 236 20.01 8.66 0.88
N TRP A 237 18.98 7.83 0.94
CA TRP A 237 17.75 8.00 0.17
C TRP A 237 16.53 8.13 1.08
N ASP A 238 15.60 9.01 0.70
CA ASP A 238 14.35 9.20 1.43
C ASP A 238 13.42 8.00 1.23
N LEU A 239 12.51 7.77 2.19
CA LEU A 239 11.39 6.85 2.02
C LEU A 239 10.36 7.42 1.04
N PRO A 240 9.51 6.57 0.40
CA PRO A 240 8.43 7.01 -0.46
C PRO A 240 7.28 7.58 0.40
N LEU A 241 7.42 8.84 0.79
CA LEU A 241 6.39 9.56 1.55
C LEU A 241 5.14 9.70 0.70
N GLN A 242 4.01 9.21 1.20
CA GLN A 242 2.73 9.22 0.49
C GLN A 242 1.69 10.05 1.24
N PHE A 243 1.04 10.95 0.50
CA PHE A 243 -0.18 11.62 0.92
C PHE A 243 -1.34 11.06 0.11
N LYS A 244 -2.36 10.55 0.79
CA LYS A 244 -3.56 10.02 0.15
C LYS A 244 -4.78 10.74 0.68
N PHE A 245 -5.68 11.10 -0.23
CA PHE A 245 -7.00 11.62 0.09
C PHE A 245 -8.05 10.83 -0.65
N GLY A 246 -8.97 10.21 0.08
CA GLY A 246 -9.96 9.31 -0.48
C GLY A 246 -11.40 9.71 -0.18
N ILE A 247 -12.29 9.39 -1.11
CA ILE A 247 -13.74 9.48 -0.94
C ILE A 247 -14.40 8.17 -1.35
N ALA A 248 -15.34 7.70 -0.54
CA ALA A 248 -16.19 6.55 -0.85
C ALA A 248 -17.66 6.96 -0.71
N VAL A 249 -18.44 6.79 -1.79
CA VAL A 249 -19.85 7.20 -1.85
C VAL A 249 -20.74 6.00 -2.11
N PRO A 250 -21.56 5.54 -1.15
CA PRO A 250 -22.63 4.59 -1.40
C PRO A 250 -23.71 5.22 -2.29
N VAL A 251 -23.73 4.84 -3.57
CA VAL A 251 -24.71 5.33 -4.55
C VAL A 251 -26.04 4.59 -4.37
N ILE A 252 -25.97 3.28 -4.17
CA ILE A 252 -27.13 2.43 -3.88
C ILE A 252 -26.86 1.78 -2.53
N LYS A 253 -27.83 1.91 -1.61
CA LYS A 253 -27.78 1.29 -0.30
C LYS A 253 -29.18 0.74 0.04
N MET A 254 -29.36 -0.56 -0.18
CA MET A 254 -30.53 -1.32 0.14
C MET A 254 -30.20 -2.33 1.26
N SER A 255 -31.17 -3.05 1.77
CA SER A 255 -30.96 -4.02 2.85
C SER A 255 -29.91 -5.09 2.51
N ASN A 256 -29.90 -5.54 1.25
CA ASN A 256 -29.06 -6.66 0.81
C ASN A 256 -28.04 -6.28 -0.27
N VAL A 257 -28.17 -5.08 -0.87
CA VAL A 257 -27.33 -4.62 -1.98
C VAL A 257 -26.72 -3.26 -1.64
N GLU A 258 -25.42 -3.15 -1.77
CA GLU A 258 -24.71 -1.88 -1.66
C GLU A 258 -23.79 -1.70 -2.89
N PHE A 259 -23.97 -0.59 -3.59
CA PHE A 259 -23.05 -0.18 -4.67
C PHE A 259 -22.36 1.12 -4.28
N GLN A 260 -21.04 1.11 -4.32
CA GLN A 260 -20.20 2.25 -3.94
C GLN A 260 -19.29 2.66 -5.09
N LEU A 261 -19.11 3.97 -5.23
CA LEU A 261 -18.05 4.57 -6.04
C LEU A 261 -16.97 5.16 -5.15
N LEU A 262 -15.73 5.00 -5.57
CA LEU A 262 -14.55 5.36 -4.80
C LEU A 262 -13.60 6.18 -5.69
N ALA A 263 -12.94 7.15 -5.08
CA ALA A 263 -11.88 7.90 -5.73
C ALA A 263 -10.83 8.28 -4.69
N ASP A 264 -9.57 8.07 -5.03
CA ASP A 264 -8.41 8.48 -4.23
C ASP A 264 -7.53 9.41 -5.06
N ALA A 265 -6.97 10.43 -4.43
CA ALA A 265 -5.89 11.26 -4.95
C ALA A 265 -4.62 10.94 -4.17
N ASN A 266 -3.56 10.60 -4.86
CA ASN A 266 -2.30 10.15 -4.28
C ASN A 266 -1.16 11.06 -4.72
N GLN A 267 -0.36 11.52 -3.77
CA GLN A 267 0.87 12.27 -4.01
C GLN A 267 2.00 11.59 -3.28
N THR A 268 3.02 11.16 -4.01
CA THR A 268 4.29 10.66 -3.47
C THR A 268 5.40 11.69 -3.72
N ASN A 269 6.45 11.65 -2.90
CA ASN A 269 7.60 12.55 -3.07
C ASN A 269 8.47 12.23 -4.30
N ASP A 270 8.30 11.04 -4.88
CA ASP A 270 9.04 10.56 -6.05
C ASP A 270 8.18 10.44 -7.32
N ASN A 271 6.91 10.81 -7.27
CA ASN A 271 6.02 10.77 -8.42
C ASN A 271 5.07 11.97 -8.47
N ASN A 272 4.44 12.18 -9.61
CA ASN A 272 3.41 13.21 -9.79
C ASN A 272 2.11 12.80 -9.08
N LEU A 273 1.25 13.81 -8.83
CA LEU A 273 -0.11 13.59 -8.35
C LEU A 273 -0.83 12.65 -9.32
N ASN A 274 -1.38 11.57 -8.78
CA ASN A 274 -2.19 10.62 -9.51
C ASN A 274 -3.57 10.46 -8.86
N GLY A 275 -4.49 9.84 -9.58
CA GLY A 275 -5.82 9.55 -9.10
C GLY A 275 -6.19 8.11 -9.37
N ASP A 276 -6.86 7.49 -8.41
CA ASP A 276 -7.37 6.14 -8.51
C ASP A 276 -8.89 6.15 -8.43
N LEU A 277 -9.54 5.31 -9.22
CA LEU A 277 -10.99 5.18 -9.25
C LEU A 277 -11.37 3.72 -8.98
N GLY A 278 -12.44 3.53 -8.23
CA GLY A 278 -12.94 2.20 -7.92
C GLY A 278 -14.46 2.13 -7.89
N ALA A 279 -14.98 0.95 -8.17
CA ALA A 279 -16.39 0.63 -7.96
C ALA A 279 -16.52 -0.74 -7.31
N GLN A 280 -17.39 -0.84 -6.31
CA GLN A 280 -17.66 -2.06 -5.56
C GLN A 280 -19.16 -2.32 -5.51
N LEU A 281 -19.55 -3.55 -5.83
CA LEU A 281 -20.88 -4.08 -5.62
C LEU A 281 -20.83 -5.15 -4.55
N ARG A 282 -21.65 -5.00 -3.52
CA ARG A 282 -21.79 -5.97 -2.41
C ARG A 282 -23.22 -6.48 -2.37
N TYR A 283 -23.37 -7.80 -2.32
CA TYR A 283 -24.63 -8.46 -2.05
C TYR A 283 -24.52 -9.28 -0.76
N SER A 284 -25.29 -8.92 0.25
CA SER A 284 -25.21 -9.51 1.58
C SER A 284 -26.51 -10.22 1.95
N THR A 285 -26.38 -11.44 2.43
CA THR A 285 -27.42 -12.19 3.15
C THR A 285 -27.07 -12.23 4.64
N ASN A 286 -27.88 -12.88 5.45
CA ASN A 286 -27.60 -13.02 6.88
C ASN A 286 -26.28 -13.74 7.17
N SER A 287 -25.87 -14.68 6.30
CA SER A 287 -24.71 -15.54 6.52
C SER A 287 -23.59 -15.38 5.51
N VAL A 288 -23.89 -14.90 4.30
CA VAL A 288 -22.92 -14.83 3.21
C VAL A 288 -22.97 -13.45 2.56
N THR A 289 -21.81 -12.91 2.24
CA THR A 289 -21.67 -11.69 1.46
C THR A 289 -20.80 -11.99 0.23
N PHE A 290 -21.27 -11.58 -0.94
CA PHE A 290 -20.54 -11.62 -2.20
C PHE A 290 -20.14 -10.20 -2.59
N GLU A 291 -18.94 -10.03 -3.10
CA GLU A 291 -18.40 -8.74 -3.53
C GLU A 291 -17.77 -8.85 -4.93
N GLY A 292 -18.12 -7.89 -5.79
CA GLY A 292 -17.46 -7.67 -7.07
C GLY A 292 -16.80 -6.30 -7.09
N ARG A 293 -15.60 -6.19 -7.64
CA ARG A 293 -14.80 -4.97 -7.66
C ARG A 293 -14.17 -4.73 -9.01
N VAL A 294 -14.08 -3.47 -9.39
CA VAL A 294 -13.34 -3.00 -10.53
C VAL A 294 -12.62 -1.71 -10.15
N GLY A 295 -11.41 -1.56 -10.62
CA GLY A 295 -10.57 -0.40 -10.35
C GLY A 295 -9.88 0.12 -11.60
N TYR A 296 -9.57 1.41 -11.57
CA TYR A 296 -8.77 2.10 -12.56
C TYR A 296 -7.73 2.94 -11.83
N LYS A 297 -6.46 2.57 -11.97
CA LYS A 297 -5.33 3.14 -11.26
C LYS A 297 -4.64 4.20 -12.12
N ASP A 298 -4.00 5.18 -11.45
CA ASP A 298 -3.10 6.15 -12.07
C ASP A 298 -3.77 7.00 -13.19
N ALA A 299 -5.03 7.41 -12.99
CA ALA A 299 -5.89 8.04 -14.00
C ALA A 299 -5.33 9.32 -14.64
N PHE A 300 -4.36 10.00 -14.01
CA PHE A 300 -3.80 11.27 -14.47
C PHE A 300 -2.31 11.18 -14.82
N LEU A 301 -1.69 10.00 -14.73
CA LEU A 301 -0.33 9.79 -15.21
C LEU A 301 -0.31 9.62 -16.73
N GLN A 302 0.79 10.01 -17.36
CA GLN A 302 0.97 9.79 -18.79
C GLN A 302 0.94 8.29 -19.11
N GLN A 303 0.12 7.90 -20.07
CA GLN A 303 -0.12 6.49 -20.44
C GLN A 303 1.16 5.71 -20.78
N ASP A 304 2.20 6.39 -21.29
CA ASP A 304 3.47 5.77 -21.66
C ASP A 304 4.31 5.27 -20.46
N LEU A 305 3.89 5.61 -19.22
CA LEU A 305 4.62 5.27 -17.98
C LEU A 305 3.88 4.23 -17.13
N VAL A 306 2.70 3.78 -17.56
CA VAL A 306 1.86 2.87 -16.77
C VAL A 306 1.53 1.64 -17.62
N ASP A 307 1.97 0.49 -17.16
CA ASP A 307 1.80 -0.78 -17.86
C ASP A 307 0.38 -1.36 -17.71
N SER A 308 -0.40 -0.94 -16.70
CA SER A 308 -1.79 -1.35 -16.52
C SER A 308 -2.57 -0.36 -15.68
N HIS A 309 -3.78 -0.03 -16.13
CA HIS A 309 -4.71 0.82 -15.39
C HIS A 309 -5.85 0.03 -14.75
N TRP A 310 -6.29 -1.04 -15.35
CA TRP A 310 -7.46 -1.79 -14.93
C TRP A 310 -7.11 -2.87 -13.90
N SER A 311 -8.03 -3.08 -12.98
CA SER A 311 -7.96 -4.19 -12.03
C SER A 311 -9.37 -4.72 -11.75
N PHE A 312 -9.45 -6.01 -11.44
CA PHE A 312 -10.70 -6.72 -11.21
C PHE A 312 -10.57 -7.59 -9.97
N GLY A 313 -11.65 -7.81 -9.28
CA GLY A 313 -11.63 -8.73 -8.16
C GLY A 313 -13.00 -9.16 -7.69
N THR A 314 -12.99 -10.24 -6.94
CA THR A 314 -14.17 -10.80 -6.31
C THR A 314 -13.86 -11.20 -4.87
N GLY A 315 -14.88 -11.28 -4.05
CA GLY A 315 -14.76 -11.71 -2.67
C GLY A 315 -15.98 -12.44 -2.17
N ILE A 316 -15.76 -13.31 -1.22
CA ILE A 316 -16.82 -13.98 -0.47
C ILE A 316 -16.52 -13.87 1.02
N GLU A 317 -17.51 -13.51 1.81
CA GLU A 317 -17.44 -13.57 3.27
C GLU A 317 -18.54 -14.48 3.80
N VAL A 318 -18.19 -15.35 4.74
CA VAL A 318 -19.11 -16.29 5.36
C VAL A 318 -19.11 -16.10 6.88
N ARG A 319 -20.29 -15.89 7.46
CA ARG A 319 -20.48 -15.81 8.91
C ARG A 319 -20.75 -17.20 9.48
N VAL A 320 -19.89 -17.62 10.40
CA VAL A 320 -20.04 -18.85 11.17
C VAL A 320 -20.06 -18.46 12.66
N ALA A 321 -21.21 -18.58 13.28
CA ALA A 321 -21.46 -18.11 14.64
C ALA A 321 -21.13 -16.60 14.82
N GLN A 322 -20.16 -16.27 15.65
CA GLN A 322 -19.73 -14.89 15.94
C GLN A 322 -18.48 -14.47 15.13
N VAL A 323 -17.99 -15.32 14.25
CA VAL A 323 -16.79 -15.07 13.44
C VAL A 323 -17.19 -14.98 11.98
N ARG A 324 -16.53 -14.09 11.24
CA ARG A 324 -16.70 -13.95 9.80
C ARG A 324 -15.39 -14.27 9.11
N PHE A 325 -15.43 -15.19 8.18
CA PHE A 325 -14.31 -15.57 7.33
C PHE A 325 -14.48 -14.91 5.97
N GLY A 326 -13.41 -14.33 5.45
CA GLY A 326 -13.38 -13.69 4.13
C GLY A 326 -12.28 -14.30 3.26
N PHE A 327 -12.57 -14.45 1.99
CA PHE A 327 -11.64 -14.80 0.94
C PHE A 327 -11.82 -13.84 -0.22
N ASP A 328 -10.73 -13.24 -0.69
CA ASP A 328 -10.75 -12.31 -1.81
C ASP A 328 -9.68 -12.67 -2.83
N TYR A 329 -10.00 -12.41 -4.08
CA TYR A 329 -9.11 -12.59 -5.22
C TYR A 329 -9.08 -11.31 -6.05
N ALA A 330 -7.90 -10.94 -6.52
CA ALA A 330 -7.69 -9.86 -7.47
C ALA A 330 -6.83 -10.30 -8.64
N TYR A 331 -7.15 -9.76 -9.80
CA TYR A 331 -6.44 -9.92 -11.06
C TYR A 331 -6.10 -8.53 -11.61
N VAL A 332 -4.82 -8.30 -11.86
CA VAL A 332 -4.30 -7.06 -12.45
C VAL A 332 -3.55 -7.44 -13.72
N PRO A 333 -4.14 -7.20 -14.90
CA PRO A 333 -3.47 -7.44 -16.17
C PRO A 333 -2.35 -6.41 -16.38
N PHE A 334 -1.26 -6.83 -17.00
CA PHE A 334 -0.15 -5.98 -17.44
C PHE A 334 0.07 -6.16 -18.94
N ASP A 335 0.41 -5.08 -19.66
CA ASP A 335 0.59 -5.13 -21.12
C ASP A 335 1.95 -5.73 -21.52
N PHE A 336 3.01 -5.44 -20.72
CA PHE A 336 4.39 -5.85 -21.02
C PHE A 336 4.96 -6.85 -20.02
N LEU A 337 4.40 -6.93 -18.82
CA LEU A 337 4.79 -7.84 -17.76
C LEU A 337 3.78 -8.97 -17.61
N SER A 338 4.11 -9.98 -16.82
CA SER A 338 3.15 -11.03 -16.47
C SER A 338 2.04 -10.48 -15.60
N ASP A 339 0.81 -10.89 -15.87
CA ASP A 339 -0.36 -10.57 -15.06
C ASP A 339 -0.15 -10.97 -13.60
N THR A 340 -0.61 -10.13 -12.68
CA THR A 340 -0.47 -10.41 -11.27
C THR A 340 -1.78 -10.88 -10.65
N GLN A 341 -1.66 -11.83 -9.72
CA GLN A 341 -2.78 -12.42 -9.00
C GLN A 341 -2.54 -12.33 -7.51
N MET A 342 -3.56 -11.93 -6.77
CA MET A 342 -3.52 -11.78 -5.33
C MET A 342 -4.62 -12.58 -4.67
N VAL A 343 -4.30 -13.18 -3.54
CA VAL A 343 -5.24 -13.93 -2.71
C VAL A 343 -5.15 -13.44 -1.28
N ASP A 344 -6.30 -13.14 -0.70
CA ASP A 344 -6.41 -12.72 0.68
C ASP A 344 -7.27 -13.69 1.49
N PHE A 345 -6.86 -13.89 2.72
CA PHE A 345 -7.67 -14.55 3.73
C PHE A 345 -7.88 -13.63 4.93
N ARG A 346 -9.12 -13.57 5.43
CA ARG A 346 -9.50 -12.70 6.54
C ARG A 346 -10.33 -13.45 7.56
N VAL A 347 -10.18 -13.04 8.80
CA VAL A 347 -11.03 -13.47 9.91
C VAL A 347 -11.41 -12.23 10.70
N TYR A 348 -12.70 -12.04 10.96
CA TYR A 348 -13.21 -10.96 11.80
C TYR A 348 -13.93 -11.53 13.03
N PHE A 349 -13.71 -10.91 14.20
CA PHE A 349 -14.27 -11.31 15.49
C PHE A 349 -14.59 -10.12 16.40
#